data_f7ab381b861d70c00c3231f47f940387
#
_entry.id   f7ab381b861d70c00c3231f47f940387
#
_cell.length_a   1.000
_cell.length_b   1.000
_cell.length_c   1.000
_cell.angle_alpha   90.00
_cell.angle_beta   90.00
_cell.angle_gamma   90.00
#
_symmetry.space_group_name_H-M   'P 1'
#
loop_
_entity.id
_entity.type
_entity.pdbx_description
1 polymer ?
#
loop_
_entity_poly.entity_id
_entity_poly.type
_entity_poly.pdbx_seq_one_letter_code
_entity_poly.pdbx_strand_id
1 'polypeptide(L)'
;MWIGVISLFPEMFKAITEFGVTGRAVKHNLLQVECWNPRDFTFDKHKTVDDRPYGGGPGMLMMVQPLRDAIHAARAAAGEGAKVIYLSPQGRKLDQGGVTELAQNQKLILVCGRYEGIDERLIQTEIDEEWSIGDYVLTGGELPAMTLIDAVARFIPGVLGKQASAEEDSFADGLLDCPHYTRPEVLEGLTVPPVLMSGHHEAIRKWRLKQSLQRTWLRRPELLEGLALTDEQRRLLKEAQAEHNS
;
A
#
# COMPACT_ATOMS: atom_id res chain seq x y z
N MET A 1 -5.81 -8.35 12.12
CA MET A 1 -6.21 -6.99 11.70
C MET A 1 -7.57 -7.05 11.04
N TRP A 2 -8.45 -6.10 11.31
CA TRP A 2 -9.78 -6.00 10.69
C TRP A 2 -9.84 -4.75 9.78
N ILE A 3 -10.39 -4.88 8.58
CA ILE A 3 -10.54 -3.80 7.61
C ILE A 3 -11.98 -3.80 7.07
N GLY A 4 -12.72 -2.73 7.38
CA GLY A 4 -13.99 -2.42 6.74
C GLY A 4 -13.76 -1.65 5.44
N VAL A 5 -14.53 -1.93 4.42
CA VAL A 5 -14.44 -1.23 3.14
C VAL A 5 -15.81 -0.70 2.73
N ILE A 6 -15.89 0.57 2.47
CA ILE A 6 -17.09 1.21 1.92
C ILE A 6 -16.89 1.33 0.40
N SER A 7 -17.65 0.58 -0.38
CA SER A 7 -17.49 0.54 -1.84
C SER A 7 -18.79 0.24 -2.56
N LEU A 8 -18.98 0.84 -3.73
CA LEU A 8 -20.07 0.51 -4.67
C LEU A 8 -19.83 -0.81 -5.41
N PHE A 9 -18.61 -1.37 -5.34
CA PHE A 9 -18.17 -2.56 -6.06
C PHE A 9 -17.45 -3.55 -5.12
N PRO A 10 -18.13 -4.10 -4.10
CA PRO A 10 -17.52 -5.00 -3.11
C PRO A 10 -16.89 -6.25 -3.75
N GLU A 11 -17.38 -6.71 -4.89
CA GLU A 11 -16.84 -7.87 -5.60
C GLU A 11 -15.40 -7.68 -6.08
N MET A 12 -14.95 -6.46 -6.29
CA MET A 12 -13.57 -6.18 -6.67
C MET A 12 -12.57 -6.67 -5.61
N PHE A 13 -12.96 -6.67 -4.34
CA PHE A 13 -12.10 -7.07 -3.25
C PHE A 13 -11.83 -8.57 -3.19
N LYS A 14 -12.56 -9.40 -3.94
CA LYS A 14 -12.25 -10.83 -4.11
C LYS A 14 -10.84 -11.04 -4.64
N ALA A 15 -10.30 -10.11 -5.42
CA ALA A 15 -8.93 -10.17 -5.92
C ALA A 15 -7.88 -10.28 -4.80
N ILE A 16 -8.13 -9.69 -3.63
CA ILE A 16 -7.22 -9.71 -2.48
C ILE A 16 -7.71 -10.62 -1.34
N THR A 17 -8.99 -10.93 -1.27
CA THR A 17 -9.53 -11.79 -0.20
C THR A 17 -9.49 -13.29 -0.55
N GLU A 18 -9.41 -13.64 -1.83
CA GLU A 18 -9.46 -15.03 -2.29
C GLU A 18 -8.11 -15.52 -2.84
N PHE A 19 -7.22 -14.63 -3.25
CA PHE A 19 -5.98 -14.98 -3.95
C PHE A 19 -4.72 -14.47 -3.24
N GLY A 20 -3.59 -15.13 -3.55
CA GLY A 20 -2.27 -14.70 -3.14
C GLY A 20 -2.00 -14.77 -1.63
N VAL A 21 -1.12 -13.89 -1.17
CA VAL A 21 -0.70 -13.80 0.23
C VAL A 21 -1.82 -13.26 1.10
N THR A 22 -2.53 -12.25 0.63
CA THR A 22 -3.66 -11.62 1.33
C THR A 22 -4.84 -12.58 1.47
N GLY A 23 -5.20 -13.33 0.41
CA GLY A 23 -6.24 -14.37 0.48
C GLY A 23 -5.88 -15.48 1.47
N ARG A 24 -4.60 -15.86 1.55
CA ARG A 24 -4.14 -16.81 2.57
C ARG A 24 -4.27 -16.23 3.97
N ALA A 25 -3.94 -14.95 4.16
CA ALA A 25 -4.09 -14.26 5.44
C ALA A 25 -5.55 -14.22 5.90
N VAL A 26 -6.49 -13.96 4.99
CA VAL A 26 -7.93 -14.02 5.26
C VAL A 26 -8.35 -15.43 5.65
N LYS A 27 -7.94 -16.44 4.90
CA LYS A 27 -8.26 -17.87 5.19
C LYS A 27 -7.75 -18.32 6.57
N HIS A 28 -6.63 -17.76 7.04
CA HIS A 28 -6.05 -18.07 8.35
C HIS A 28 -6.51 -17.11 9.47
N ASN A 29 -7.51 -16.25 9.22
CA ASN A 29 -8.03 -15.27 10.16
C ASN A 29 -6.98 -14.27 10.70
N LEU A 30 -5.89 -14.04 9.96
CA LEU A 30 -4.89 -13.02 10.27
C LEU A 30 -5.34 -11.64 9.79
N LEU A 31 -6.08 -11.62 8.67
CA LEU A 31 -6.72 -10.45 8.08
C LEU A 31 -8.21 -10.73 7.91
N GLN A 32 -9.05 -9.80 8.29
CA GLN A 32 -10.49 -9.84 8.04
C GLN A 32 -10.85 -8.62 7.21
N VAL A 33 -11.55 -8.82 6.10
CA VAL A 33 -12.02 -7.75 5.21
C VAL A 33 -13.53 -7.89 5.05
N GLU A 34 -14.27 -6.85 5.43
CA GLU A 34 -15.71 -6.77 5.30
C GLU A 34 -16.10 -5.56 4.47
N CYS A 35 -17.12 -5.71 3.63
CA CYS A 35 -17.54 -4.66 2.71
C CYS A 35 -18.97 -4.18 3.00
N TRP A 36 -19.16 -2.86 2.92
CA TRP A 36 -20.46 -2.20 2.96
C TRP A 36 -20.68 -1.46 1.66
N ASN A 37 -21.81 -1.78 0.99
CA ASN A 37 -22.19 -1.09 -0.22
C ASN A 37 -23.19 0.03 0.11
N PRO A 38 -22.86 1.31 -0.17
CA PRO A 38 -23.78 2.41 0.06
C PRO A 38 -25.17 2.22 -0.59
N ARG A 39 -25.27 1.43 -1.67
CA ARG A 39 -26.58 1.11 -2.29
C ARG A 39 -27.54 0.37 -1.36
N ASP A 40 -27.05 -0.33 -0.36
CA ASP A 40 -27.86 -1.06 0.59
C ASP A 40 -28.44 -0.16 1.69
N PHE A 41 -28.02 1.10 1.73
CA PHE A 41 -28.48 2.13 2.66
C PHE A 41 -29.35 3.20 1.99
N THR A 42 -29.82 2.95 0.77
CA THR A 42 -30.73 3.84 0.04
C THR A 42 -32.17 3.49 0.37
N PHE A 43 -33.07 4.48 0.27
CA PHE A 43 -34.51 4.30 0.54
C PHE A 43 -35.35 4.25 -0.75
N ASP A 44 -34.74 4.64 -1.89
CA ASP A 44 -35.44 4.67 -3.18
C ASP A 44 -35.34 3.33 -3.92
N LYS A 45 -36.27 3.08 -4.81
CA LYS A 45 -36.37 1.84 -5.61
C LYS A 45 -35.15 1.64 -6.52
N HIS A 46 -34.54 2.72 -6.96
CA HIS A 46 -33.41 2.67 -7.92
C HIS A 46 -32.04 2.54 -7.22
N LYS A 47 -32.01 2.54 -5.89
CA LYS A 47 -30.77 2.49 -5.08
C LYS A 47 -29.78 3.58 -5.49
N THR A 48 -30.29 4.82 -5.61
CA THR A 48 -29.53 5.98 -6.06
C THR A 48 -28.47 6.38 -5.04
N VAL A 49 -27.23 6.53 -5.48
CA VAL A 49 -26.08 6.82 -4.61
C VAL A 49 -25.29 8.05 -5.05
N ASP A 50 -25.73 8.74 -6.10
CA ASP A 50 -25.05 9.90 -6.66
C ASP A 50 -26.05 11.01 -6.98
N ASP A 51 -25.61 12.27 -6.89
CA ASP A 51 -26.39 13.46 -7.19
C ASP A 51 -25.48 14.56 -7.75
N ARG A 52 -26.11 15.60 -8.33
CA ARG A 52 -25.40 16.74 -8.92
C ARG A 52 -24.71 17.60 -7.86
N PRO A 53 -23.48 18.09 -8.14
CA PRO A 53 -22.83 19.02 -7.24
C PRO A 53 -23.56 20.37 -7.16
N TYR A 54 -23.59 20.98 -5.99
CA TYR A 54 -23.96 22.39 -5.86
C TYR A 54 -22.98 23.26 -6.64
N GLY A 55 -23.49 24.31 -7.24
CA GLY A 55 -22.71 25.19 -8.13
C GLY A 55 -22.68 24.70 -9.57
N GLY A 56 -23.21 23.53 -9.87
CA GLY A 56 -23.19 22.94 -11.22
C GLY A 56 -21.83 22.38 -11.60
N GLY A 57 -21.65 22.10 -12.89
CA GLY A 57 -20.43 21.50 -13.42
C GLY A 57 -20.67 20.09 -13.96
N PRO A 58 -19.67 19.50 -14.64
CA PRO A 58 -19.74 18.11 -15.10
C PRO A 58 -19.60 17.12 -13.94
N GLY A 59 -20.13 15.91 -14.14
CA GLY A 59 -20.01 14.83 -13.17
C GLY A 59 -21.07 14.82 -12.07
N MET A 60 -20.91 13.88 -11.16
CA MET A 60 -21.81 13.61 -10.04
C MET A 60 -20.97 13.49 -8.77
N LEU A 61 -21.58 13.59 -7.59
CA LEU A 61 -20.98 13.30 -6.29
C LEU A 61 -21.71 12.13 -5.65
N MET A 62 -21.01 11.39 -4.80
CA MET A 62 -21.67 10.40 -3.95
C MET A 62 -22.60 11.10 -2.96
N MET A 63 -23.82 10.57 -2.84
CA MET A 63 -24.83 11.12 -1.92
C MET A 63 -24.39 10.96 -0.45
N VAL A 64 -24.67 11.99 0.34
CA VAL A 64 -24.27 12.06 1.77
C VAL A 64 -24.90 10.93 2.59
N GLN A 65 -26.23 10.76 2.50
CA GLN A 65 -26.95 9.86 3.43
C GLN A 65 -26.54 8.40 3.24
N PRO A 66 -26.55 7.77 2.01
CA PRO A 66 -26.18 6.36 1.88
C PRO A 66 -24.72 6.10 2.29
N LEU A 67 -23.81 7.03 1.96
CA LEU A 67 -22.41 6.89 2.28
C LEU A 67 -22.17 7.00 3.78
N ARG A 68 -22.78 7.99 4.46
CA ARG A 68 -22.67 8.16 5.92
C ARG A 68 -23.22 6.95 6.66
N ASP A 69 -24.38 6.45 6.27
CA ASP A 69 -25.00 5.31 6.93
C ASP A 69 -24.17 4.03 6.76
N ALA A 70 -23.53 3.83 5.60
CA ALA A 70 -22.57 2.75 5.37
C ALA A 70 -21.33 2.89 6.28
N ILE A 71 -20.78 4.11 6.44
CA ILE A 71 -19.66 4.38 7.36
C ILE A 71 -20.07 4.08 8.80
N HIS A 72 -21.25 4.53 9.23
CA HIS A 72 -21.75 4.28 10.59
C HIS A 72 -21.98 2.78 10.84
N ALA A 73 -22.51 2.03 9.87
CA ALA A 73 -22.66 0.59 9.98
C ALA A 73 -21.31 -0.13 10.11
N ALA A 74 -20.31 0.29 9.35
CA ALA A 74 -18.95 -0.24 9.46
C ALA A 74 -18.30 0.10 10.81
N ARG A 75 -18.49 1.34 11.32
CA ARG A 75 -18.04 1.74 12.66
C ARG A 75 -18.70 0.90 13.76
N ALA A 76 -20.00 0.62 13.63
CA ALA A 76 -20.72 -0.21 14.58
C ALA A 76 -20.19 -1.67 14.58
N ALA A 77 -19.89 -2.22 13.40
CA ALA A 77 -19.31 -3.55 13.29
C ALA A 77 -17.87 -3.62 13.81
N ALA A 78 -17.06 -2.60 13.55
CA ALA A 78 -15.69 -2.50 14.04
C ALA A 78 -15.62 -2.35 15.57
N GLY A 79 -16.60 -1.66 16.19
CA GLY A 79 -16.52 -1.20 17.56
C GLY A 79 -15.52 -0.04 17.73
N GLU A 80 -15.13 0.24 18.95
CA GLU A 80 -14.24 1.37 19.27
C GLU A 80 -12.84 1.25 18.63
N GLY A 81 -12.23 2.39 18.31
CA GLY A 81 -10.84 2.50 17.88
C GLY A 81 -10.60 2.24 16.38
N ALA A 82 -11.65 2.15 15.56
CA ALA A 82 -11.51 2.08 14.11
C ALA A 82 -11.22 3.47 13.52
N LYS A 83 -10.15 3.58 12.74
CA LYS A 83 -9.79 4.78 11.98
C LYS A 83 -10.44 4.76 10.62
N VAL A 84 -11.13 5.82 10.22
CA VAL A 84 -11.78 5.98 8.91
C VAL A 84 -10.86 6.73 7.97
N ILE A 85 -10.53 6.10 6.86
CA ILE A 85 -9.59 6.60 5.85
C ILE A 85 -10.32 6.79 4.53
N TYR A 86 -10.22 7.96 3.94
CA TYR A 86 -10.68 8.23 2.59
C TYR A 86 -9.52 8.14 1.60
N LEU A 87 -9.69 7.35 0.54
CA LEU A 87 -8.71 7.21 -0.54
C LEU A 87 -8.96 8.32 -1.57
N SER A 88 -8.09 9.32 -1.55
CA SER A 88 -8.26 10.56 -2.33
C SER A 88 -6.91 11.03 -2.90
N PRO A 89 -6.86 11.56 -4.14
CA PRO A 89 -5.65 12.22 -4.66
C PRO A 89 -5.18 13.41 -3.81
N GLN A 90 -6.05 13.98 -2.98
CA GLN A 90 -5.75 15.13 -2.12
C GLN A 90 -5.11 14.73 -0.78
N GLY A 91 -5.12 13.42 -0.47
CA GLY A 91 -4.59 12.90 0.78
C GLY A 91 -3.06 12.88 0.84
N ARG A 92 -2.54 12.60 2.04
CA ARG A 92 -1.11 12.33 2.26
C ARG A 92 -0.66 11.18 1.37
N LYS A 93 0.48 11.34 0.70
CA LYS A 93 1.04 10.31 -0.16
C LYS A 93 1.48 9.09 0.64
N LEU A 94 0.99 7.92 0.26
CA LEU A 94 1.35 6.65 0.86
C LEU A 94 2.74 6.24 0.42
N ASP A 95 3.64 6.15 1.37
CA ASP A 95 4.97 5.58 1.25
C ASP A 95 5.14 4.43 2.25
N GLN A 96 6.33 3.81 2.30
CA GLN A 96 6.60 2.70 3.21
C GLN A 96 6.44 3.09 4.69
N GLY A 97 6.79 4.32 5.05
CA GLY A 97 6.56 4.86 6.39
C GLY A 97 5.08 4.93 6.75
N GLY A 98 4.26 5.45 5.82
CA GLY A 98 2.80 5.48 5.96
C GLY A 98 2.18 4.09 6.06
N VAL A 99 2.67 3.13 5.26
CA VAL A 99 2.21 1.73 5.35
C VAL A 99 2.52 1.15 6.74
N THR A 100 3.72 1.37 7.26
CA THR A 100 4.13 0.90 8.59
C THR A 100 3.29 1.54 9.69
N GLU A 101 3.00 2.84 9.59
CA GLU A 101 2.12 3.58 10.49
C GLU A 101 0.70 2.99 10.49
N LEU A 102 0.13 2.77 9.31
CA LEU A 102 -1.20 2.20 9.17
C LEU A 102 -1.28 0.74 9.65
N ALA A 103 -0.23 -0.04 9.49
CA ALA A 103 -0.14 -1.42 9.95
C ALA A 103 -0.19 -1.56 11.48
N GLN A 104 0.07 -0.50 12.24
CA GLN A 104 -0.07 -0.50 13.70
C GLN A 104 -1.52 -0.44 14.17
N ASN A 105 -2.45 -0.06 13.31
CA ASN A 105 -3.87 -0.04 13.64
C ASN A 105 -4.47 -1.44 13.60
N GLN A 106 -5.24 -1.78 14.61
CA GLN A 106 -5.96 -3.06 14.65
C GLN A 106 -7.18 -3.06 13.73
N LYS A 107 -7.77 -1.88 13.50
CA LYS A 107 -9.00 -1.70 12.75
C LYS A 107 -8.93 -0.46 11.88
N LEU A 108 -9.21 -0.63 10.58
CA LEU A 108 -9.33 0.46 9.60
C LEU A 108 -10.68 0.37 8.90
N ILE A 109 -11.23 1.51 8.51
CA ILE A 109 -12.37 1.61 7.60
C ILE A 109 -11.91 2.42 6.39
N LEU A 110 -11.92 1.82 5.21
CA LEU A 110 -11.48 2.45 3.96
C LEU A 110 -12.68 2.89 3.16
N VAL A 111 -12.76 4.19 2.88
CA VAL A 111 -13.84 4.79 2.07
C VAL A 111 -13.35 4.94 0.63
N CYS A 112 -14.01 4.24 -0.30
CA CYS A 112 -13.73 4.30 -1.72
C CYS A 112 -14.68 5.29 -2.40
N GLY A 113 -14.17 6.48 -2.72
CA GLY A 113 -14.91 7.46 -3.50
C GLY A 113 -15.11 7.02 -4.94
N ARG A 114 -16.21 7.48 -5.55
CA ARG A 114 -16.53 7.33 -6.95
C ARG A 114 -17.03 8.66 -7.50
N TYR A 115 -17.21 8.73 -8.81
CA TYR A 115 -17.63 9.96 -9.51
C TYR A 115 -16.59 11.09 -9.29
N GLU A 116 -17.06 12.31 -8.97
CA GLU A 116 -16.18 13.46 -8.64
C GLU A 116 -15.72 13.45 -7.16
N GLY A 117 -16.16 12.46 -6.37
CA GLY A 117 -15.77 12.28 -4.98
C GLY A 117 -16.98 12.28 -4.02
N ILE A 118 -16.71 12.68 -2.78
CA ILE A 118 -17.68 12.70 -1.69
C ILE A 118 -17.90 14.13 -1.20
N ASP A 119 -19.01 14.37 -0.51
CA ASP A 119 -19.34 15.68 0.07
C ASP A 119 -18.31 16.10 1.10
N GLU A 120 -17.83 17.33 1.00
CA GLU A 120 -16.82 17.91 1.89
C GLU A 120 -17.20 17.82 3.38
N ARG A 121 -18.49 17.93 3.69
CA ARG A 121 -18.99 17.81 5.08
C ARG A 121 -18.81 16.40 5.65
N LEU A 122 -18.83 15.35 4.80
CA LEU A 122 -18.49 13.98 5.23
C LEU A 122 -16.99 13.85 5.49
N ILE A 123 -16.15 14.50 4.70
CA ILE A 123 -14.70 14.52 4.96
C ILE A 123 -14.45 15.14 6.34
N GLN A 124 -15.08 16.28 6.63
CA GLN A 124 -14.88 16.99 7.89
C GLN A 124 -15.46 16.28 9.12
N THR A 125 -16.50 15.45 8.97
CA THR A 125 -17.22 14.86 10.12
C THR A 125 -17.00 13.37 10.30
N GLU A 126 -16.68 12.63 9.25
CA GLU A 126 -16.63 11.17 9.28
C GLU A 126 -15.24 10.61 8.95
N ILE A 127 -14.34 11.37 8.32
CA ILE A 127 -13.03 10.92 7.89
C ILE A 127 -11.95 11.37 8.87
N ASP A 128 -11.15 10.44 9.35
CA ASP A 128 -10.03 10.73 10.24
C ASP A 128 -8.77 11.12 9.45
N GLU A 129 -8.53 10.49 8.30
CA GLU A 129 -7.37 10.76 7.45
C GLU A 129 -7.70 10.56 5.96
N GLU A 130 -7.00 11.32 5.11
CA GLU A 130 -7.01 11.13 3.67
C GLU A 130 -5.65 10.62 3.19
N TRP A 131 -5.66 9.59 2.31
CA TRP A 131 -4.45 9.00 1.76
C TRP A 131 -4.51 8.87 0.25
N SER A 132 -3.39 9.18 -0.41
CA SER A 132 -3.20 9.07 -1.86
C SER A 132 -2.16 8.01 -2.19
N ILE A 133 -2.39 7.20 -3.20
CA ILE A 133 -1.38 6.23 -3.70
C ILE A 133 -0.44 6.81 -4.76
N GLY A 134 -0.59 8.08 -5.10
CA GLY A 134 0.26 8.75 -6.09
C GLY A 134 -0.41 9.94 -6.76
N ASP A 135 0.39 10.70 -7.50
CA ASP A 135 -0.03 11.95 -8.15
C ASP A 135 -0.67 11.67 -9.52
N TYR A 136 -1.76 10.92 -9.51
CA TYR A 136 -2.58 10.59 -10.68
C TYR A 136 -4.01 10.27 -10.23
N VAL A 137 -4.96 10.41 -11.15
CA VAL A 137 -6.39 10.20 -10.87
C VAL A 137 -6.82 8.84 -11.40
N LEU A 138 -7.59 8.12 -10.57
CA LEU A 138 -8.24 6.85 -10.91
C LEU A 138 -9.76 7.03 -10.96
N THR A 139 -10.46 6.06 -11.52
CA THR A 139 -11.94 6.07 -11.62
C THR A 139 -12.67 5.82 -10.30
N GLY A 140 -11.92 5.51 -9.22
CA GLY A 140 -12.47 5.27 -7.89
C GLY A 140 -11.44 4.79 -6.88
N GLY A 141 -11.86 4.71 -5.62
CA GLY A 141 -11.00 4.38 -4.49
C GLY A 141 -10.72 2.89 -4.28
N GLU A 142 -11.34 1.99 -5.03
CA GLU A 142 -11.21 0.54 -4.80
C GLU A 142 -9.80 0.02 -5.08
N LEU A 143 -9.16 0.43 -6.18
CA LEU A 143 -7.77 0.06 -6.46
C LEU A 143 -6.80 0.62 -5.41
N PRO A 144 -6.87 1.91 -5.04
CA PRO A 144 -6.13 2.44 -3.90
C PRO A 144 -6.34 1.65 -2.61
N ALA A 145 -7.58 1.30 -2.28
CA ALA A 145 -7.88 0.52 -1.08
C ALA A 145 -7.24 -0.88 -1.12
N MET A 146 -7.34 -1.57 -2.25
CA MET A 146 -6.68 -2.88 -2.44
C MET A 146 -5.16 -2.77 -2.33
N THR A 147 -4.55 -1.73 -2.92
CA THR A 147 -3.10 -1.47 -2.80
C THR A 147 -2.70 -1.25 -1.34
N LEU A 148 -3.46 -0.44 -0.60
CA LEU A 148 -3.21 -0.18 0.82
C LEU A 148 -3.36 -1.46 1.65
N ILE A 149 -4.41 -2.24 1.42
CA ILE A 149 -4.64 -3.52 2.13
C ILE A 149 -3.49 -4.49 1.89
N ASP A 150 -3.04 -4.66 0.63
CA ASP A 150 -1.93 -5.54 0.30
C ASP A 150 -0.63 -5.10 0.98
N ALA A 151 -0.31 -3.80 0.89
CA ALA A 151 0.90 -3.25 1.50
C ALA A 151 0.92 -3.43 3.03
N VAL A 152 -0.19 -3.10 3.71
CA VAL A 152 -0.33 -3.22 5.17
C VAL A 152 -0.34 -4.68 5.61
N ALA A 153 -0.97 -5.57 4.85
CA ALA A 153 -1.07 -6.99 5.18
C ALA A 153 0.31 -7.67 5.32
N ARG A 154 1.33 -7.20 4.61
CA ARG A 154 2.70 -7.70 4.68
C ARG A 154 3.35 -7.51 6.06
N PHE A 155 2.86 -6.53 6.84
CA PHE A 155 3.35 -6.24 8.21
C PHE A 155 2.55 -6.97 9.30
N ILE A 156 1.48 -7.67 8.94
CA ILE A 156 0.72 -8.47 9.91
C ILE A 156 1.52 -9.72 10.27
N PRO A 157 1.81 -9.98 11.56
CA PRO A 157 2.53 -11.18 11.97
C PRO A 157 1.91 -12.47 11.42
N GLY A 158 2.73 -13.32 10.82
CA GLY A 158 2.30 -14.60 10.27
C GLY A 158 1.75 -14.55 8.83
N VAL A 159 1.56 -13.39 8.23
CA VAL A 159 1.11 -13.26 6.82
C VAL A 159 2.22 -13.65 5.85
N LEU A 160 3.44 -13.16 6.06
CA LEU A 160 4.62 -13.60 5.32
C LEU A 160 5.26 -14.80 6.02
N GLY A 161 5.76 -15.76 5.25
CA GLY A 161 6.40 -16.97 5.78
C GLY A 161 7.73 -16.69 6.52
N LYS A 162 8.40 -15.59 6.17
CA LYS A 162 9.56 -15.05 6.90
C LYS A 162 9.34 -13.55 7.03
N GLN A 163 9.24 -13.05 8.24
CA GLN A 163 9.05 -11.62 8.52
C GLN A 163 10.23 -10.77 8.02
N ALA A 164 11.44 -11.35 8.01
CA ALA A 164 12.64 -10.75 7.43
C ALA A 164 12.44 -10.32 5.95
N SER A 165 11.52 -10.96 5.21
CA SER A 165 11.26 -10.58 3.81
C SER A 165 10.66 -9.18 3.66
N ALA A 166 9.88 -8.69 4.64
CA ALA A 166 9.36 -7.34 4.61
C ALA A 166 10.39 -6.30 5.11
N GLU A 167 11.34 -6.75 5.94
CA GLU A 167 12.40 -5.91 6.52
C GLU A 167 13.60 -5.73 5.58
N GLU A 168 13.75 -6.61 4.57
CA GLU A 168 14.83 -6.58 3.59
C GLU A 168 14.39 -6.03 2.21
N ASP A 169 13.11 -5.71 2.02
CA ASP A 169 12.59 -5.17 0.76
C ASP A 169 12.96 -3.69 0.55
N SER A 170 12.77 -3.20 -0.68
CA SER A 170 12.93 -1.79 -1.01
C SER A 170 12.20 -0.88 -0.01
N PHE A 171 12.84 0.20 0.38
CA PHE A 171 12.36 1.24 1.31
C PHE A 171 12.32 0.85 2.79
N ALA A 172 12.57 -0.41 3.17
CA ALA A 172 12.54 -0.82 4.58
C ALA A 172 13.63 -0.09 5.40
N ASP A 173 14.81 0.03 4.82
CA ASP A 173 15.96 0.79 5.35
C ASP A 173 16.25 2.09 4.57
N GLY A 174 15.30 2.53 3.72
CA GLY A 174 15.40 3.70 2.86
C GLY A 174 16.14 3.47 1.55
N LEU A 175 16.63 2.26 1.27
CA LEU A 175 17.30 1.90 0.02
C LEU A 175 16.36 1.12 -0.92
N LEU A 176 16.71 1.06 -2.20
CA LEU A 176 16.16 0.06 -3.11
C LEU A 176 16.83 -1.28 -2.86
N ASP A 177 16.08 -2.35 -3.01
CA ASP A 177 16.59 -3.71 -2.87
C ASP A 177 17.65 -4.07 -3.93
N CYS A 178 18.50 -5.03 -3.59
CA CYS A 178 19.55 -5.55 -4.47
C CYS A 178 18.99 -6.41 -5.61
N PRO A 179 19.78 -6.70 -6.68
CA PRO A 179 19.36 -7.63 -7.71
C PRO A 179 19.29 -9.05 -7.18
N HIS A 180 18.24 -9.78 -7.59
CA HIS A 180 18.05 -11.19 -7.27
C HIS A 180 18.30 -12.04 -8.50
N TYR A 181 18.81 -13.25 -8.30
CA TYR A 181 19.12 -14.23 -9.33
C TYR A 181 18.50 -15.57 -8.97
N THR A 182 17.99 -16.28 -9.97
CA THR A 182 17.47 -17.64 -9.85
C THR A 182 18.07 -18.53 -10.91
N ARG A 183 17.76 -19.81 -10.88
CA ARG A 183 18.21 -20.79 -11.88
C ARG A 183 17.63 -20.47 -13.28
N PRO A 184 18.37 -20.73 -14.35
CA PRO A 184 19.71 -21.37 -14.43
C PRO A 184 20.85 -20.41 -14.04
N GLU A 185 22.05 -20.98 -13.74
CA GLU A 185 23.25 -20.20 -13.38
C GLU A 185 23.75 -19.34 -14.55
N VAL A 186 23.61 -19.83 -15.77
CA VAL A 186 23.95 -19.09 -16.99
C VAL A 186 22.72 -18.94 -17.86
N LEU A 187 22.39 -17.70 -18.22
CA LEU A 187 21.31 -17.36 -19.12
C LEU A 187 21.86 -16.53 -20.27
N GLU A 188 21.88 -17.09 -21.48
CA GLU A 188 22.34 -16.41 -22.73
C GLU A 188 23.71 -15.75 -22.56
N GLY A 189 24.65 -16.43 -21.91
CA GLY A 189 26.00 -15.93 -21.65
C GLY A 189 26.14 -15.03 -20.41
N LEU A 190 25.04 -14.63 -19.78
CA LEU A 190 25.04 -13.89 -18.53
C LEU A 190 25.09 -14.86 -17.35
N THR A 191 26.05 -14.68 -16.46
CA THR A 191 26.27 -15.56 -15.29
C THR A 191 25.76 -14.92 -14.00
N VAL A 192 25.27 -15.75 -13.08
CA VAL A 192 25.04 -15.32 -11.69
C VAL A 192 26.38 -14.85 -11.08
N PRO A 193 26.42 -13.72 -10.36
CA PRO A 193 27.63 -13.25 -9.71
C PRO A 193 28.25 -14.32 -8.81
N PRO A 194 29.56 -14.66 -8.98
CA PRO A 194 30.21 -15.77 -8.25
C PRO A 194 30.11 -15.66 -6.73
N VAL A 195 30.08 -14.42 -6.21
CA VAL A 195 29.93 -14.17 -4.76
C VAL A 195 28.65 -14.77 -4.18
N LEU A 196 27.55 -14.79 -4.96
CA LEU A 196 26.26 -15.34 -4.54
C LEU A 196 26.30 -16.88 -4.42
N MET A 197 27.25 -17.54 -5.08
CA MET A 197 27.43 -18.98 -5.06
C MET A 197 28.53 -19.43 -4.08
N SER A 198 29.25 -18.49 -3.48
CA SER A 198 30.42 -18.77 -2.64
C SER A 198 30.09 -19.40 -1.28
N GLY A 199 28.84 -19.30 -0.80
CA GLY A 199 28.48 -19.67 0.57
C GLY A 199 29.03 -18.74 1.66
N HIS A 200 29.77 -17.70 1.31
CA HIS A 200 30.38 -16.77 2.26
C HIS A 200 29.38 -15.66 2.61
N HIS A 201 28.59 -15.88 3.66
CA HIS A 201 27.47 -15.01 4.05
C HIS A 201 27.84 -13.52 4.18
N GLU A 202 29.01 -13.21 4.76
CA GLU A 202 29.43 -11.81 4.92
C GLU A 202 29.80 -11.14 3.58
N ALA A 203 30.42 -11.87 2.68
CA ALA A 203 30.71 -11.36 1.33
C ALA A 203 29.40 -11.14 0.54
N ILE A 204 28.45 -12.06 0.67
CA ILE A 204 27.11 -11.93 0.07
C ILE A 204 26.37 -10.71 0.64
N ARG A 205 26.38 -10.52 1.96
CA ARG A 205 25.76 -9.36 2.63
C ARG A 205 26.33 -8.05 2.09
N LYS A 206 27.65 -7.92 2.06
CA LYS A 206 28.34 -6.72 1.56
C LYS A 206 28.05 -6.47 0.09
N TRP A 207 28.04 -7.51 -0.72
CA TRP A 207 27.71 -7.40 -2.15
C TRP A 207 26.28 -6.91 -2.32
N ARG A 208 25.30 -7.48 -1.63
CA ARG A 208 23.89 -7.04 -1.67
C ARG A 208 23.76 -5.57 -1.27
N LEU A 209 24.34 -5.17 -0.15
CA LEU A 209 24.33 -3.79 0.32
C LEU A 209 24.93 -2.83 -0.71
N LYS A 210 26.08 -3.20 -1.31
CA LYS A 210 26.70 -2.40 -2.38
C LYS A 210 25.79 -2.25 -3.57
N GLN A 211 25.11 -3.33 -3.99
CA GLN A 211 24.15 -3.29 -5.12
C GLN A 211 22.92 -2.44 -4.79
N SER A 212 22.38 -2.52 -3.58
CA SER A 212 21.27 -1.67 -3.12
C SER A 212 21.65 -0.19 -3.16
N LEU A 213 22.81 0.18 -2.63
CA LEU A 213 23.34 1.54 -2.67
C LEU A 213 23.55 2.04 -4.11
N GLN A 214 24.12 1.22 -4.98
CA GLN A 214 24.34 1.54 -6.38
C GLN A 214 23.01 1.76 -7.12
N ARG A 215 22.04 0.87 -6.94
CA ARG A 215 20.71 1.01 -7.55
C ARG A 215 19.99 2.25 -7.06
N THR A 216 20.05 2.52 -5.77
CA THR A 216 19.44 3.71 -5.18
C THR A 216 20.07 4.97 -5.76
N TRP A 217 21.39 5.05 -5.79
CA TRP A 217 22.11 6.17 -6.38
C TRP A 217 21.75 6.42 -7.85
N LEU A 218 21.66 5.34 -8.65
CA LEU A 218 21.39 5.46 -10.09
C LEU A 218 19.92 5.73 -10.44
N ARG A 219 18.98 5.23 -9.64
CA ARG A 219 17.55 5.24 -9.99
C ARG A 219 16.71 6.17 -9.15
N ARG A 220 17.09 6.35 -7.90
CA ARG A 220 16.34 7.11 -6.90
C ARG A 220 17.33 7.87 -5.98
N PRO A 221 18.16 8.76 -6.54
CA PRO A 221 19.21 9.46 -5.77
C PRO A 221 18.63 10.29 -4.60
N GLU A 222 17.41 10.79 -4.73
CA GLU A 222 16.74 11.55 -3.68
C GLU A 222 16.52 10.75 -2.39
N LEU A 223 16.46 9.42 -2.46
CA LEU A 223 16.36 8.58 -1.27
C LEU A 223 17.64 8.64 -0.41
N LEU A 224 18.80 8.85 -1.05
CA LEU A 224 20.08 8.97 -0.33
C LEU A 224 20.25 10.32 0.38
N GLU A 225 19.60 11.37 -0.10
CA GLU A 225 19.70 12.73 0.46
C GLU A 225 19.16 12.80 1.90
N GLY A 226 18.16 11.96 2.22
CA GLY A 226 17.55 11.87 3.55
C GLY A 226 18.17 10.83 4.48
N LEU A 227 19.14 10.03 4.02
CA LEU A 227 19.69 8.91 4.78
C LEU A 227 20.99 9.24 5.50
N ALA A 228 21.03 8.95 6.81
CA ALA A 228 22.27 8.95 7.59
C ALA A 228 23.07 7.67 7.32
N LEU A 229 23.83 7.64 6.23
CA LEU A 229 24.63 6.47 5.85
C LEU A 229 25.68 6.15 6.91
N THR A 230 25.87 4.86 7.19
CA THR A 230 26.98 4.35 8.03
C THR A 230 28.33 4.49 7.30
N ASP A 231 29.44 4.31 8.00
CA ASP A 231 30.79 4.35 7.39
C ASP A 231 30.95 3.24 6.35
N GLU A 232 30.41 2.04 6.61
CA GLU A 232 30.38 0.94 5.66
C GLU A 232 29.60 1.30 4.40
N GLN A 233 28.41 1.85 4.56
CA GLN A 233 27.56 2.26 3.43
C GLN A 233 28.23 3.36 2.59
N ARG A 234 28.84 4.38 3.23
CA ARG A 234 29.59 5.44 2.52
C ARG A 234 30.74 4.89 1.71
N ARG A 235 31.50 3.92 2.27
CA ARG A 235 32.61 3.27 1.57
C ARG A 235 32.11 2.48 0.38
N LEU A 236 31.11 1.61 0.58
CA LEU A 236 30.54 0.78 -0.49
C LEU A 236 29.91 1.60 -1.62
N LEU A 237 29.27 2.72 -1.29
CA LEU A 237 28.72 3.64 -2.29
C LEU A 237 29.84 4.27 -3.14
N LYS A 238 30.93 4.74 -2.52
CA LYS A 238 32.09 5.27 -3.24
C LYS A 238 32.74 4.25 -4.16
N GLU A 239 32.87 3.00 -3.70
CA GLU A 239 33.37 1.89 -4.53
C GLU A 239 32.47 1.64 -5.73
N ALA A 240 31.14 1.60 -5.53
CA ALA A 240 30.16 1.40 -6.61
C ALA A 240 30.18 2.56 -7.63
N GLN A 241 30.34 3.80 -7.18
CA GLN A 241 30.47 4.97 -8.03
C GLN A 241 31.75 4.95 -8.87
N ALA A 242 32.88 4.55 -8.28
CA ALA A 242 34.16 4.42 -8.97
C ALA A 242 34.11 3.35 -10.07
N GLU A 243 33.53 2.19 -9.77
CA GLU A 243 33.36 1.08 -10.75
C GLU A 243 32.39 1.45 -11.90
N HIS A 244 31.40 2.26 -11.65
CA HIS A 244 30.45 2.68 -12.70
C HIS A 244 31.07 3.68 -13.69
N ASN A 245 32.05 4.48 -13.22
CA ASN A 245 32.71 5.51 -14.03
C ASN A 245 33.98 5.00 -14.75
N SER A 246 34.35 3.74 -14.55
CA SER A 246 35.51 3.08 -15.16
C SER A 246 35.13 2.31 -16.41
#